data_a2cbbe1095ce43d50965231176288001
#
_entry.id   a2cbbe1095ce43d50965231176288001
#
_cell.length_a   1.000
_cell.length_b   1.000
_cell.length_c   1.000
_cell.angle_alpha   90.00
_cell.angle_beta   90.00
_cell.angle_gamma   90.00
#
_symmetry.space_group_name_H-M   'P 1'
#
loop_
_entity.id
_entity.type
_entity.pdbx_description
1 polymer ?
#
loop_
_entity_poly.entity_id
_entity_poly.type
_entity_poly.pdbx_seq_one_letter_code
_entity_poly.pdbx_strand_id
1 'polypeptide(L)'
;KDNAKILRTSWVLSPYSQNFLLKMLKLHEEKETLNVVCDQIGAPTSARHLAKICWKIINFKNNTKLPHILHWSDSGVASWYDLAIAIGEIGIELGILKRKAFVKPIRTKNHPTPAKRPKYSLLDLDETCEKLNIYPNHWRMNLLEIMTEYIKAKK
;
A
#
# COMPACT_ATOMS: atom_id res chain seq x y z
N LYS A 1 -13.69 -2.88 -27.95
CA LYS A 1 -12.92 -3.88 -27.16
C LYS A 1 -11.42 -3.59 -27.13
N ASP A 2 -10.89 -2.88 -28.12
CA ASP A 2 -9.43 -2.64 -28.25
C ASP A 2 -8.86 -1.54 -27.35
N ASN A 3 -9.70 -0.81 -26.64
CA ASN A 3 -9.28 0.28 -25.73
C ASN A 3 -9.27 -0.08 -24.23
N ALA A 4 -9.59 -1.34 -23.90
CA ALA A 4 -9.56 -1.77 -22.50
C ALA A 4 -8.11 -1.80 -21.98
N LYS A 5 -7.89 -1.29 -20.77
CA LYS A 5 -6.60 -1.31 -20.07
C LYS A 5 -6.74 -2.07 -18.77
N ILE A 6 -5.71 -2.81 -18.41
CA ILE A 6 -5.58 -3.49 -17.12
C ILE A 6 -4.51 -2.77 -16.32
N LEU A 7 -4.89 -2.19 -15.19
CA LEU A 7 -3.92 -1.62 -14.24
C LEU A 7 -3.72 -2.60 -13.08
N ARG A 8 -2.55 -3.24 -13.05
CA ARG A 8 -2.15 -4.12 -11.94
C ARG A 8 -1.57 -3.28 -10.82
N THR A 9 -1.90 -3.64 -9.59
CA THR A 9 -1.42 -2.96 -8.38
C THR A 9 -1.20 -3.96 -7.24
N SER A 10 -0.62 -3.51 -6.13
CA SER A 10 -0.36 -4.32 -4.94
C SER A 10 -0.66 -3.54 -3.66
N TRP A 11 -0.97 -4.22 -2.57
CA TRP A 11 -1.03 -3.73 -1.18
C TRP A 11 -1.75 -2.39 -1.01
N VAL A 12 -2.95 -2.28 -1.56
CA VAL A 12 -3.71 -1.02 -1.57
C VAL A 12 -4.14 -0.64 -0.15
N LEU A 13 -3.81 0.59 0.24
CA LEU A 13 -4.13 1.19 1.53
C LEU A 13 -5.05 2.40 1.34
N SER A 14 -5.98 2.57 2.28
CA SER A 14 -6.97 3.65 2.29
C SER A 14 -7.31 4.05 3.73
N PRO A 15 -7.72 5.30 4.00
CA PRO A 15 -8.28 5.69 5.29
C PRO A 15 -9.68 5.11 5.51
N TYR A 16 -10.28 4.45 4.51
CA TYR A 16 -11.65 3.94 4.52
C TYR A 16 -11.67 2.42 4.35
N SER A 17 -12.76 1.79 4.84
CA SER A 17 -13.04 0.36 4.71
C SER A 17 -11.97 -0.56 5.33
N GLN A 18 -12.22 -1.85 5.35
CA GLN A 18 -11.30 -2.82 5.94
C GLN A 18 -10.05 -2.99 5.06
N ASN A 19 -8.88 -2.72 5.62
CA ASN A 19 -7.59 -2.94 4.99
C ASN A 19 -6.51 -3.18 6.05
N PHE A 20 -5.28 -3.48 5.63
CA PHE A 20 -4.18 -3.79 6.53
C PHE A 20 -3.84 -2.63 7.47
N LEU A 21 -3.85 -1.37 7.00
CA LEU A 21 -3.58 -0.19 7.81
C LEU A 21 -4.54 -0.11 9.01
N LEU A 22 -5.85 -0.10 8.75
CA LEU A 22 -6.85 0.07 9.82
C LEU A 22 -6.86 -1.12 10.79
N LYS A 23 -6.60 -2.33 10.27
CA LYS A 23 -6.42 -3.51 11.11
C LYS A 23 -5.19 -3.37 12.02
N MET A 24 -4.06 -2.87 11.51
CA MET A 24 -2.84 -2.70 12.32
C MET A 24 -3.01 -1.60 13.36
N LEU A 25 -3.65 -0.47 13.04
CA LEU A 25 -3.96 0.56 14.03
C LEU A 25 -4.74 -0.02 15.21
N LYS A 26 -5.81 -0.76 14.93
CA LYS A 26 -6.60 -1.44 15.97
C LYS A 26 -5.76 -2.42 16.79
N LEU A 27 -4.95 -3.25 16.13
CA LEU A 27 -4.12 -4.24 16.81
C LEU A 27 -3.01 -3.60 17.67
N HIS A 28 -2.42 -2.49 17.23
CA HIS A 28 -1.46 -1.72 18.04
C HIS A 28 -2.08 -1.18 19.32
N GLU A 29 -3.34 -0.82 19.30
CA GLU A 29 -4.08 -0.33 20.47
C GLU A 29 -4.44 -1.46 21.44
N GLU A 30 -4.85 -2.63 20.91
CA GLU A 30 -5.40 -3.75 21.70
C GLU A 30 -4.33 -4.71 22.23
N LYS A 31 -3.18 -4.84 21.58
CA LYS A 31 -2.17 -5.87 21.87
C LYS A 31 -0.87 -5.27 22.37
N GLU A 32 -0.14 -6.03 23.17
CA GLU A 32 1.24 -5.68 23.59
C GLU A 32 2.26 -6.15 22.56
N THR A 33 2.01 -7.29 21.91
CA THR A 33 2.88 -7.88 20.89
C THR A 33 2.08 -8.32 19.67
N LEU A 34 2.63 -8.03 18.48
CA LEU A 34 2.08 -8.44 17.18
C LEU A 34 3.08 -9.29 16.43
N ASN A 35 2.66 -10.48 15.98
CA ASN A 35 3.45 -11.32 15.10
C ASN A 35 3.12 -10.99 13.64
N VAL A 36 4.09 -10.45 12.87
CA VAL A 36 3.85 -10.00 11.50
C VAL A 36 4.88 -10.63 10.55
N VAL A 37 4.39 -11.08 9.39
CA VAL A 37 5.22 -11.74 8.37
C VAL A 37 6.26 -10.77 7.81
N CYS A 38 7.54 -11.20 7.79
CA CYS A 38 8.67 -10.41 7.32
C CYS A 38 9.33 -10.91 6.03
N ASP A 39 8.90 -12.04 5.49
CA ASP A 39 9.47 -12.67 4.28
C ASP A 39 8.51 -12.64 3.07
N GLN A 40 7.53 -11.76 3.10
CA GLN A 40 6.72 -11.36 1.95
C GLN A 40 7.00 -9.89 1.67
N ILE A 41 7.52 -9.61 0.48
CA ILE A 41 8.02 -8.31 0.07
C ILE A 41 7.12 -7.75 -1.05
N GLY A 42 6.75 -6.49 -0.93
CA GLY A 42 5.93 -5.78 -1.91
C GLY A 42 6.07 -4.27 -1.79
N ALA A 43 5.21 -3.55 -2.48
CA ALA A 43 5.09 -2.10 -2.36
C ALA A 43 3.68 -1.72 -1.89
N PRO A 44 3.54 -1.09 -0.72
CA PRO A 44 2.26 -0.49 -0.32
C PRO A 44 1.84 0.58 -1.33
N THR A 45 0.54 0.72 -1.57
CA THR A 45 0.00 1.62 -2.59
C THR A 45 -1.15 2.45 -2.03
N SER A 46 -1.07 3.75 -2.17
CA SER A 46 -2.15 4.68 -1.83
C SER A 46 -3.32 4.51 -2.80
N ALA A 47 -4.52 4.19 -2.29
CA ALA A 47 -5.74 4.13 -3.09
C ALA A 47 -6.04 5.47 -3.80
N ARG A 48 -5.75 6.61 -3.16
CA ARG A 48 -5.90 7.94 -3.72
C ARG A 48 -4.99 8.16 -4.93
N HIS A 49 -3.71 7.74 -4.83
CA HIS A 49 -2.76 7.87 -5.93
C HIS A 49 -3.11 6.89 -7.05
N LEU A 50 -3.50 5.67 -6.72
CA LEU A 50 -4.01 4.71 -7.71
C LEU A 50 -5.19 5.28 -8.50
N ALA A 51 -6.17 5.92 -7.83
CA ALA A 51 -7.30 6.57 -8.49
C ALA A 51 -6.85 7.71 -9.43
N LYS A 52 -5.86 8.53 -9.04
CA LYS A 52 -5.28 9.57 -9.91
C LYS A 52 -4.68 8.94 -11.19
N ILE A 53 -4.02 7.79 -11.08
CA ILE A 53 -3.47 7.08 -12.25
C ILE A 53 -4.59 6.55 -13.14
N CYS A 54 -5.65 5.98 -12.57
CA CYS A 54 -6.83 5.56 -13.35
C CYS A 54 -7.39 6.73 -14.18
N TRP A 55 -7.59 7.90 -13.55
CA TRP A 55 -8.05 9.09 -14.25
C TRP A 55 -7.07 9.57 -15.32
N LYS A 56 -5.75 9.48 -15.07
CA LYS A 56 -4.74 9.86 -16.06
C LYS A 56 -4.76 8.92 -17.27
N ILE A 57 -4.94 7.63 -17.05
CA ILE A 57 -5.10 6.62 -18.14
C ILE A 57 -6.37 6.89 -18.96
N ILE A 58 -7.51 7.15 -18.29
CA ILE A 58 -8.79 7.42 -18.97
C ILE A 58 -8.69 8.68 -19.85
N ASN A 59 -8.04 9.73 -19.34
CA ASN A 59 -7.90 11.01 -20.04
C ASN A 59 -6.68 11.07 -20.98
N PHE A 60 -5.98 9.97 -21.20
CA PHE A 60 -4.81 9.96 -22.07
C PHE A 60 -5.22 10.11 -23.54
N LYS A 61 -4.82 11.24 -24.17
CA LYS A 61 -5.29 11.66 -25.50
C LYS A 61 -5.08 10.63 -26.62
N ASN A 62 -4.10 9.75 -26.48
CA ASN A 62 -3.81 8.71 -27.47
C ASN A 62 -3.76 7.33 -26.77
N ASN A 63 -4.91 6.87 -26.33
CA ASN A 63 -5.06 5.64 -25.55
C ASN A 63 -4.52 4.39 -26.28
N THR A 64 -4.51 4.39 -27.63
CA THR A 64 -3.95 3.28 -28.43
C THR A 64 -2.43 3.15 -28.27
N LYS A 65 -1.73 4.21 -27.86
CA LYS A 65 -0.28 4.19 -27.57
C LYS A 65 0.06 3.69 -26.16
N LEU A 66 -0.93 3.51 -25.30
CA LEU A 66 -0.71 2.91 -23.98
C LEU A 66 -0.70 1.38 -24.08
N PRO A 67 0.18 0.69 -23.33
CA PRO A 67 0.14 -0.76 -23.21
C PRO A 67 -1.24 -1.26 -22.75
N HIS A 68 -1.59 -2.49 -23.10
CA HIS A 68 -2.80 -3.13 -22.58
C HIS A 68 -2.74 -3.37 -21.07
N ILE A 69 -1.55 -3.68 -20.58
CA ILE A 69 -1.30 -3.94 -19.16
C ILE A 69 -0.35 -2.85 -18.66
N LEU A 70 -0.76 -2.17 -17.61
CA LEU A 70 -0.02 -1.14 -16.91
C LEU A 70 0.19 -1.58 -15.46
N HIS A 71 1.25 -1.14 -14.84
CA HIS A 71 1.53 -1.42 -13.44
C HIS A 71 1.59 -0.11 -12.64
N TRP A 72 1.07 -0.14 -11.42
CA TRP A 72 1.23 0.99 -10.50
C TRP A 72 1.29 0.52 -9.05
N SER A 73 2.30 1.02 -8.35
CA SER A 73 2.40 1.01 -6.88
C SER A 73 3.12 2.29 -6.43
N ASP A 74 3.13 2.58 -5.14
CA ASP A 74 4.02 3.61 -4.63
C ASP A 74 5.48 3.12 -4.71
N SER A 75 6.45 4.03 -4.70
CA SER A 75 7.88 3.67 -4.78
C SER A 75 8.39 3.14 -3.45
N GLY A 76 9.51 2.42 -3.50
CA GLY A 76 10.13 1.77 -2.36
C GLY A 76 9.60 0.36 -2.13
N VAL A 77 10.14 -0.29 -1.12
CA VAL A 77 9.96 -1.71 -0.82
C VAL A 77 9.65 -1.88 0.66
N ALA A 78 8.74 -2.78 1.00
CA ALA A 78 8.43 -3.13 2.37
C ALA A 78 8.05 -4.61 2.51
N SER A 79 8.30 -5.19 3.67
CA SER A 79 7.57 -6.37 4.15
C SER A 79 6.29 -5.95 4.88
N TRP A 80 5.39 -6.89 5.15
CA TRP A 80 4.26 -6.63 6.05
C TRP A 80 4.73 -6.20 7.44
N TYR A 81 5.88 -6.71 7.90
CA TYR A 81 6.51 -6.33 9.15
C TYR A 81 6.95 -4.86 9.14
N ASP A 82 7.66 -4.40 8.09
CA ASP A 82 8.08 -3.00 7.96
C ASP A 82 6.89 -2.06 7.93
N LEU A 83 5.84 -2.45 7.19
CA LEU A 83 4.60 -1.66 7.10
C LEU A 83 3.89 -1.58 8.47
N ALA A 84 3.83 -2.68 9.24
CA ALA A 84 3.24 -2.67 10.58
C ALA A 84 4.00 -1.78 11.55
N ILE A 85 5.35 -1.82 11.52
CA ILE A 85 6.19 -0.91 12.32
C ILE A 85 5.90 0.55 11.95
N ALA A 86 5.92 0.89 10.65
CA ALA A 86 5.68 2.25 10.19
C ALA A 86 4.30 2.78 10.60
N ILE A 87 3.26 1.93 10.55
CA ILE A 87 1.90 2.30 11.00
C ILE A 87 1.91 2.63 12.50
N GLY A 88 2.60 1.83 13.32
CA GLY A 88 2.70 2.09 14.75
C GLY A 88 3.45 3.40 15.06
N GLU A 89 4.55 3.66 14.38
CA GLU A 89 5.36 4.88 14.56
C GLU A 89 4.61 6.14 14.16
N ILE A 90 4.06 6.16 12.94
CA ILE A 90 3.26 7.29 12.44
C ILE A 90 1.99 7.45 13.27
N GLY A 91 1.39 6.35 13.75
CA GLY A 91 0.21 6.39 14.62
C GLY A 91 0.46 7.11 15.94
N ILE A 92 1.65 6.92 16.56
CA ILE A 92 2.09 7.67 17.74
C ILE A 92 2.36 9.14 17.38
N GLU A 93 3.13 9.39 16.32
CA GLU A 93 3.49 10.75 15.86
C GLU A 93 2.26 11.63 15.59
N LEU A 94 1.24 11.06 14.97
CA LEU A 94 -0.02 11.76 14.68
C LEU A 94 -1.03 11.77 15.84
N GLY A 95 -0.72 11.17 16.99
CA GLY A 95 -1.63 11.08 18.12
C GLY A 95 -2.85 10.18 17.90
N ILE A 96 -2.82 9.30 16.88
CA ILE A 96 -3.85 8.28 16.63
C ILE A 96 -3.78 7.19 17.70
N LEU A 97 -2.56 6.82 18.09
CA LEU A 97 -2.27 5.80 19.09
C LEU A 97 -1.66 6.44 20.34
N LYS A 98 -2.10 6.01 21.51
CA LYS A 98 -1.47 6.35 22.80
C LYS A 98 -0.25 5.49 23.11
N ARG A 99 -0.21 4.28 22.56
CA ARG A 99 0.88 3.31 22.67
C ARG A 99 0.98 2.51 21.36
N LYS A 100 2.12 1.88 21.11
CA LYS A 100 2.26 0.93 20.01
C LYS A 100 2.70 -0.44 20.55
N ALA A 101 2.20 -1.51 19.96
CA ALA A 101 2.61 -2.86 20.28
C ALA A 101 4.07 -3.10 19.85
N PHE A 102 4.75 -4.03 20.49
CA PHE A 102 6.00 -4.60 20.00
C PHE A 102 5.70 -5.50 18.78
N VAL A 103 6.23 -5.15 17.62
CA VAL A 103 6.05 -5.96 16.40
C VAL A 103 7.18 -6.97 16.28
N LYS A 104 6.84 -8.26 16.36
CA LYS A 104 7.77 -9.38 16.23
C LYS A 104 7.76 -9.93 14.81
N PRO A 105 8.90 -10.01 14.10
CA PRO A 105 8.96 -10.60 12.76
C PRO A 105 8.78 -12.11 12.84
N ILE A 106 7.93 -12.65 11.96
CA ILE A 106 7.75 -14.09 11.78
C ILE A 106 7.87 -14.47 10.31
N ARG A 107 8.17 -15.74 10.04
CA ARG A 107 8.18 -16.27 8.67
C ARG A 107 6.80 -16.70 8.23
N THR A 108 6.53 -16.67 6.93
CA THR A 108 5.26 -17.15 6.31
C THR A 108 4.88 -18.55 6.77
N LYS A 109 5.85 -19.47 6.93
CA LYS A 109 5.61 -20.83 7.42
C LYS A 109 4.96 -20.89 8.82
N ASN A 110 5.16 -19.84 9.62
CA ASN A 110 4.61 -19.73 10.98
C ASN A 110 3.28 -18.96 11.03
N HIS A 111 2.75 -18.56 9.86
CA HIS A 111 1.48 -17.87 9.73
C HIS A 111 0.67 -18.44 8.56
N PRO A 112 0.13 -19.67 8.73
CA PRO A 112 -0.63 -20.32 7.65
C PRO A 112 -1.86 -19.49 7.27
N THR A 113 -2.03 -19.26 5.99
CA THR A 113 -3.20 -18.59 5.41
C THR A 113 -3.77 -19.44 4.29
N PRO A 114 -5.11 -19.38 4.03
CA PRO A 114 -5.71 -20.13 2.92
C PRO A 114 -5.10 -19.78 1.56
N ALA A 115 -4.73 -18.53 1.36
CA ALA A 115 -4.11 -18.06 0.11
C ALA A 115 -2.59 -18.22 0.16
N LYS A 116 -2.02 -18.93 -0.83
CA LYS A 116 -0.57 -19.01 -1.03
C LYS A 116 -0.08 -17.69 -1.64
N ARG A 117 0.61 -16.88 -0.84
CA ARG A 117 1.13 -15.58 -1.26
C ARG A 117 2.56 -15.69 -1.77
N PRO A 118 2.93 -14.94 -2.84
CA PRO A 118 4.31 -14.91 -3.31
C PRO A 118 5.24 -14.25 -2.28
N LYS A 119 6.51 -14.63 -2.30
CA LYS A 119 7.54 -13.97 -1.46
C LYS A 119 7.84 -12.56 -1.95
N TYR A 120 7.78 -12.33 -3.27
CA TYR A 120 8.02 -11.04 -3.91
C TYR A 120 6.85 -10.69 -4.83
N SER A 121 6.29 -9.51 -4.63
CA SER A 121 5.17 -8.98 -5.41
C SER A 121 5.43 -7.54 -5.90
N LEU A 122 6.71 -7.21 -6.10
CA LEU A 122 7.10 -5.92 -6.67
C LEU A 122 6.69 -5.87 -8.14
N LEU A 123 6.25 -4.71 -8.57
CA LEU A 123 5.86 -4.43 -9.95
C LEU A 123 6.91 -3.53 -10.59
N ASP A 124 7.25 -3.82 -11.83
CA ASP A 124 8.00 -2.91 -12.67
C ASP A 124 7.06 -1.78 -13.13
N LEU A 125 7.46 -0.54 -12.87
CA LEU A 125 6.66 0.67 -13.12
C LEU A 125 7.19 1.50 -14.29
N ASP A 126 8.38 1.19 -14.81
CA ASP A 126 9.13 2.05 -15.74
C ASP A 126 8.29 2.44 -16.96
N GLU A 127 7.70 1.46 -17.65
CA GLU A 127 6.87 1.74 -18.82
C GLU A 127 5.65 2.63 -18.50
N THR A 128 4.99 2.41 -17.36
CA THR A 128 3.86 3.23 -16.94
C THR A 128 4.29 4.66 -16.62
N CYS A 129 5.40 4.81 -15.89
CA CYS A 129 5.96 6.10 -15.51
C CYS A 129 6.35 6.93 -16.73
N GLU A 130 7.07 6.32 -17.68
CA GLU A 130 7.48 6.96 -18.91
C GLU A 130 6.28 7.39 -19.78
N LYS A 131 5.34 6.47 -20.04
CA LYS A 131 4.17 6.76 -20.88
C LYS A 131 3.26 7.84 -20.31
N LEU A 132 3.07 7.83 -19.00
CA LEU A 132 2.20 8.80 -18.32
C LEU A 132 2.94 10.05 -17.87
N ASN A 133 4.26 10.09 -17.97
CA ASN A 133 5.12 11.14 -17.40
C ASN A 133 4.74 11.45 -15.95
N ILE A 134 4.80 10.43 -15.10
CA ILE A 134 4.48 10.52 -13.68
C ILE A 134 5.28 9.49 -12.89
N TYR A 135 5.78 9.88 -11.73
CA TYR A 135 6.58 9.03 -10.86
C TYR A 135 5.91 8.92 -9.48
N PRO A 136 5.91 7.73 -8.88
CA PRO A 136 5.30 7.52 -7.56
C PRO A 136 6.14 8.14 -6.44
N ASN A 137 5.47 8.69 -5.43
CA ASN A 137 6.11 9.02 -4.17
C ASN A 137 6.47 7.73 -3.39
N HIS A 138 7.39 7.87 -2.45
CA HIS A 138 7.74 6.76 -1.55
C HIS A 138 6.55 6.36 -0.68
N TRP A 139 6.31 5.05 -0.52
CA TRP A 139 5.16 4.49 0.20
C TRP A 139 4.99 5.04 1.62
N ARG A 140 6.10 5.34 2.34
CA ARG A 140 6.03 5.86 3.71
C ARG A 140 5.49 7.29 3.76
N MET A 141 5.78 8.11 2.77
CA MET A 141 5.18 9.46 2.63
C MET A 141 3.68 9.36 2.39
N ASN A 142 3.28 8.48 1.48
CA ASN A 142 1.88 8.26 1.17
C ASN A 142 1.12 7.61 2.35
N LEU A 143 1.77 6.76 3.15
CA LEU A 143 1.21 6.24 4.39
C LEU A 143 0.89 7.37 5.39
N LEU A 144 1.81 8.33 5.55
CA LEU A 144 1.59 9.51 6.39
C LEU A 144 0.39 10.34 5.90
N GLU A 145 0.28 10.56 4.58
CA GLU A 145 -0.88 11.26 3.98
C GLU A 145 -2.20 10.52 4.26
N ILE A 146 -2.24 9.20 4.06
CA ILE A 146 -3.42 8.36 4.32
C ILE A 146 -3.82 8.45 5.80
N MET A 147 -2.86 8.37 6.72
CA MET A 147 -3.14 8.41 8.15
C MET A 147 -3.58 9.81 8.61
N THR A 148 -3.05 10.86 8.00
CA THR A 148 -3.52 12.24 8.21
C THR A 148 -4.96 12.42 7.72
N GLU A 149 -5.30 11.85 6.57
CA GLU A 149 -6.67 11.86 6.04
C GLU A 149 -7.64 11.06 6.93
N TYR A 150 -7.18 9.94 7.49
CA TYR A 150 -7.97 9.15 8.45
C TYR A 150 -8.40 9.96 9.67
N ILE A 151 -7.53 10.82 10.22
CA ILE A 151 -7.88 11.70 11.34
C ILE A 151 -8.98 12.69 10.94
N LYS A 152 -8.88 13.27 9.73
CA LYS A 152 -9.86 14.24 9.23
C LYS A 152 -11.24 13.61 9.00
N ALA A 153 -11.26 12.35 8.55
CA ALA A 153 -12.49 11.61 8.31
C ALA A 153 -13.23 11.16 9.60
N LYS A 154 -12.55 11.20 10.75
CA LYS A 154 -13.14 10.86 12.07
C LYS A 154 -13.66 12.07 12.85
N LYS A 155 -13.36 13.28 12.38
CA LYS A 155 -13.92 14.54 12.92
C LYS A 155 -15.23 14.90 12.23
#